data_cbcf615c3afc169e8e83ae2b95377fae
#
_entry.id   cbcf615c3afc169e8e83ae2b95377fae
#
_cell.length_a   1.000
_cell.length_b   1.000
_cell.length_c   1.000
_cell.angle_alpha   90.00
_cell.angle_beta   90.00
_cell.angle_gamma   90.00
#
_symmetry.space_group_name_H-M   'P 1'
#
loop_
_entity.id
_entity.type
_entity.pdbx_description
1 polymer ?
#
loop_
_entity_poly.entity_id
_entity_poly.type
_entity_poly.pdbx_seq_one_letter_code
_entity_poly.pdbx_strand_id
1 'polypeptide(L)'
;MIGGMVGNNSSGSTSIKYGVTRDKVVAIDAILSDGTSATFKEITSKEFLQKTKENSLEGKIYQSIYSELISESAQREIYDQFPKEAIHRRNTGYAVDEFLTSELFGGNSPTINVAKFLSGSEGTLAFSTAITLQLDALPPQESIMVCSHFTSINESLIATVTAMEHNLYNCELMDKTILDCTKSNREQVKNRFFLKGDPEAVLMLEVAANTIEEAEILANNLIENLEKNNFGYHHPKVYGEDISKVHYLRKAGLGLLGNMIGDKKAVACIEDTAVALEDLPKYIEEFTKIMEKYQQNAVYYAHAGAGELHLRPILNLKKKEDVVLFRKITTDTAKLVKKYKGSFSGEHGDGIVRAEFIPLMIGEKNYQLLRRIKKAFDPNNVFNKGKITDAFSMDQNLRYDIDRIEPEIKTIQDFSDNEGILKLAEKCNGSGDCRKPVSAGGTMCPSYRATKNEKDTTRARANTLREFLTNSTEQNKFNHSELKEVFDLCLSCKACASECPSNVDIATLKAEFLYQYQETNGYSF
;
A
#
# COMPACT_ATOMS: atom_id res chain seq x y z
N MET A 1 7.32 -8.94 4.99
CA MET A 1 7.27 -9.87 6.14
C MET A 1 5.87 -10.47 6.20
N ILE A 2 5.76 -11.79 6.37
CA ILE A 2 4.47 -12.52 6.32
C ILE A 2 3.43 -11.95 7.28
N GLY A 3 3.81 -11.71 8.55
CA GLY A 3 2.88 -11.13 9.52
C GLY A 3 2.25 -9.79 9.10
N GLY A 4 3.03 -8.92 8.44
CA GLY A 4 2.50 -7.66 7.89
C GLY A 4 1.57 -7.89 6.70
N MET A 5 1.89 -8.86 5.82
CA MET A 5 1.03 -9.22 4.69
C MET A 5 -0.33 -9.75 5.16
N VAL A 6 -0.34 -10.61 6.19
CA VAL A 6 -1.57 -11.10 6.80
C VAL A 6 -2.30 -9.98 7.55
N GLY A 7 -1.57 -9.15 8.31
CA GLY A 7 -2.17 -8.02 9.03
C GLY A 7 -2.93 -7.05 8.15
N ASN A 8 -2.45 -6.80 6.93
CA ASN A 8 -3.11 -5.93 5.94
C ASN A 8 -3.99 -6.69 4.95
N ASN A 9 -4.00 -8.02 4.94
CA ASN A 9 -4.54 -8.81 3.83
C ASN A 9 -3.98 -8.33 2.48
N SER A 10 -2.65 -8.17 2.42
CA SER A 10 -1.97 -7.63 1.24
C SER A 10 -2.20 -8.49 0.00
N SER A 11 -2.16 -7.87 -1.15
CA SER A 11 -2.18 -8.53 -2.45
C SER A 11 -1.10 -7.94 -3.36
N GLY A 12 -0.97 -8.42 -4.56
CA GLY A 12 0.04 -7.96 -5.51
C GLY A 12 -0.46 -8.02 -6.95
N SER A 13 0.41 -7.71 -7.90
CA SER A 13 0.07 -7.66 -9.33
C SER A 13 -0.52 -8.96 -9.89
N THR A 14 -0.20 -10.10 -9.28
CA THR A 14 -0.73 -11.42 -9.68
C THR A 14 -1.99 -11.83 -8.90
N SER A 15 -2.61 -10.94 -8.14
CA SER A 15 -3.81 -11.27 -7.34
C SER A 15 -5.02 -11.63 -8.19
N ILE A 16 -5.09 -11.15 -9.44
CA ILE A 16 -6.13 -11.57 -10.40
C ILE A 16 -6.05 -13.07 -10.72
N LYS A 17 -4.89 -13.70 -10.49
CA LYS A 17 -4.67 -15.13 -10.68
C LYS A 17 -4.71 -15.92 -9.38
N TYR A 18 -4.08 -15.40 -8.33
CA TYR A 18 -3.83 -16.13 -7.08
C TYR A 18 -4.66 -15.66 -5.90
N GLY A 19 -5.50 -14.64 -6.07
CA GLY A 19 -6.29 -14.07 -4.98
C GLY A 19 -5.46 -13.19 -4.03
N VAL A 20 -6.00 -12.97 -2.84
CA VAL A 20 -5.40 -12.14 -1.78
C VAL A 20 -4.83 -12.99 -0.65
N THR A 21 -4.08 -12.39 0.27
CA THR A 21 -3.43 -13.12 1.38
C THR A 21 -4.44 -13.91 2.23
N ARG A 22 -5.63 -13.36 2.50
CA ARG A 22 -6.72 -14.02 3.26
C ARG A 22 -7.11 -15.37 2.68
N ASP A 23 -7.14 -15.49 1.37
CA ASP A 23 -7.51 -16.74 0.68
C ASP A 23 -6.54 -17.88 1.00
N LYS A 24 -5.30 -17.53 1.31
CA LYS A 24 -4.21 -18.47 1.61
C LYS A 24 -4.04 -18.78 3.09
N VAL A 25 -4.73 -18.07 3.99
CA VAL A 25 -4.60 -18.30 5.43
C VAL A 25 -5.33 -19.58 5.84
N VAL A 26 -4.58 -20.55 6.34
CA VAL A 26 -5.08 -21.83 6.86
C VAL A 26 -5.30 -21.77 8.37
N ALA A 27 -4.28 -21.29 9.12
CA ALA A 27 -4.34 -21.18 10.56
C ALA A 27 -3.45 -20.04 11.08
N ILE A 28 -3.80 -19.50 12.24
CA ILE A 28 -3.02 -18.50 12.99
C ILE A 28 -2.95 -18.92 14.45
N ASP A 29 -1.73 -19.09 14.97
CA ASP A 29 -1.48 -19.12 16.41
C ASP A 29 -1.32 -17.69 16.91
N ALA A 30 -2.04 -17.33 17.95
CA ALA A 30 -2.08 -15.97 18.45
C ALA A 30 -2.05 -15.89 19.97
N ILE A 31 -1.54 -14.76 20.48
CA ILE A 31 -1.71 -14.36 21.87
C ILE A 31 -2.86 -13.35 21.93
N LEU A 32 -3.83 -13.63 22.79
CA LEU A 32 -4.98 -12.76 23.04
C LEU A 32 -4.64 -11.63 24.02
N SER A 33 -5.54 -10.68 24.17
CA SER A 33 -5.31 -9.48 25.00
C SER A 33 -5.18 -9.75 26.51
N ASP A 34 -5.59 -10.94 26.98
CA ASP A 34 -5.40 -11.40 28.34
C ASP A 34 -4.09 -12.21 28.55
N GLY A 35 -3.30 -12.38 27.49
CA GLY A 35 -2.05 -13.15 27.48
C GLY A 35 -2.23 -14.65 27.23
N THR A 36 -3.46 -15.15 27.06
CA THR A 36 -3.71 -16.54 26.71
C THR A 36 -3.41 -16.81 25.24
N SER A 37 -3.02 -18.06 24.92
CA SER A 37 -2.77 -18.50 23.54
C SER A 37 -4.04 -19.12 22.96
N ALA A 38 -4.29 -18.85 21.67
CA ALA A 38 -5.37 -19.46 20.90
C ALA A 38 -4.87 -19.84 19.52
N THR A 39 -5.40 -20.93 18.95
CA THR A 39 -5.17 -21.34 17.57
C THR A 39 -6.45 -21.19 16.77
N PHE A 40 -6.48 -20.22 15.87
CA PHE A 40 -7.59 -20.01 14.94
C PHE A 40 -7.30 -20.78 13.65
N LYS A 41 -8.25 -21.62 13.25
CA LYS A 41 -8.19 -22.45 12.04
C LYS A 41 -9.60 -22.78 11.57
N GLU A 42 -9.71 -23.51 10.48
CA GLU A 42 -10.98 -24.04 10.02
C GLU A 42 -11.57 -25.03 11.02
N ILE A 43 -12.84 -24.84 11.38
CA ILE A 43 -13.62 -25.68 12.27
C ILE A 43 -15.05 -25.84 11.73
N THR A 44 -15.72 -26.91 12.13
CA THR A 44 -17.13 -27.14 11.78
C THR A 44 -18.06 -26.20 12.55
N SER A 45 -19.28 -25.99 12.05
CA SER A 45 -20.33 -25.23 12.75
C SER A 45 -20.60 -25.79 14.17
N LYS A 46 -20.50 -27.11 14.34
CA LYS A 46 -20.67 -27.77 15.65
C LYS A 46 -19.54 -27.40 16.63
N GLU A 47 -18.30 -27.45 16.19
CA GLU A 47 -17.15 -27.05 17.01
C GLU A 47 -17.19 -25.57 17.35
N PHE A 48 -17.59 -24.72 16.39
CA PHE A 48 -17.80 -23.29 16.64
C PHE A 48 -18.79 -23.07 17.78
N LEU A 49 -19.96 -23.73 17.75
CA LEU A 49 -20.98 -23.64 18.80
C LEU A 49 -20.51 -24.24 20.14
N GLN A 50 -19.60 -25.20 20.15
CA GLN A 50 -18.98 -25.68 21.39
C GLN A 50 -18.07 -24.61 22.00
N LYS A 51 -17.24 -23.95 21.18
CA LYS A 51 -16.37 -22.87 21.65
C LYS A 51 -17.15 -21.70 22.26
N THR A 52 -18.34 -21.36 21.78
CA THR A 52 -19.18 -20.29 22.38
C THR A 52 -19.54 -20.55 23.84
N LYS A 53 -19.40 -21.78 24.33
CA LYS A 53 -19.76 -22.19 25.72
C LYS A 53 -18.55 -22.19 26.66
N GLU A 54 -17.33 -21.99 26.14
CA GLU A 54 -16.12 -21.99 26.94
C GLU A 54 -16.03 -20.74 27.83
N ASN A 55 -15.62 -20.92 29.07
CA ASN A 55 -15.39 -19.82 30.01
C ASN A 55 -13.96 -19.28 29.88
N SER A 56 -13.61 -18.79 28.67
CA SER A 56 -12.31 -18.23 28.33
C SER A 56 -12.50 -16.94 27.51
N LEU A 57 -11.45 -16.16 27.29
CA LEU A 57 -11.51 -15.03 26.36
C LEU A 57 -11.80 -15.52 24.94
N GLU A 58 -11.20 -16.63 24.51
CA GLU A 58 -11.49 -17.27 23.23
C GLU A 58 -12.98 -17.62 23.12
N GLY A 59 -13.58 -18.25 24.14
CA GLY A 59 -15.02 -18.56 24.16
C GLY A 59 -15.89 -17.32 24.02
N LYS A 60 -15.56 -16.23 24.71
CA LYS A 60 -16.26 -14.95 24.60
C LYS A 60 -16.17 -14.34 23.21
N ILE A 61 -15.05 -14.50 22.52
CA ILE A 61 -14.86 -14.08 21.13
C ILE A 61 -15.83 -14.83 20.22
N TYR A 62 -15.85 -16.18 20.29
CA TYR A 62 -16.79 -17.00 19.52
C TYR A 62 -18.24 -16.66 19.82
N GLN A 63 -18.57 -16.45 21.10
CA GLN A 63 -19.91 -16.05 21.51
C GLN A 63 -20.32 -14.69 20.95
N SER A 64 -19.40 -13.71 20.95
CA SER A 64 -19.65 -12.39 20.39
C SER A 64 -19.90 -12.47 18.88
N ILE A 65 -19.04 -13.17 18.14
CA ILE A 65 -19.21 -13.36 16.68
C ILE A 65 -20.59 -14.00 16.41
N TYR A 66 -20.94 -15.05 17.16
CA TYR A 66 -22.22 -15.73 16.99
C TYR A 66 -23.40 -14.80 17.24
N SER A 67 -23.41 -14.10 18.38
CA SER A 67 -24.52 -13.23 18.76
C SER A 67 -24.73 -12.05 17.80
N GLU A 68 -23.63 -11.53 17.22
CA GLU A 68 -23.67 -10.41 16.27
C GLU A 68 -24.17 -10.84 14.88
N LEU A 69 -23.89 -12.06 14.44
CA LEU A 69 -24.10 -12.48 13.07
C LEU A 69 -25.29 -13.45 12.88
N ILE A 70 -25.88 -13.99 13.95
CA ILE A 70 -26.92 -15.01 13.84
C ILE A 70 -28.25 -14.48 13.31
N SER A 71 -28.54 -13.18 13.46
CA SER A 71 -29.81 -12.63 13.01
C SER A 71 -29.81 -12.34 11.50
N GLU A 72 -30.86 -12.74 10.78
CA GLU A 72 -31.03 -12.44 9.36
C GLU A 72 -30.94 -10.92 9.06
N SER A 73 -31.40 -10.09 9.99
CA SER A 73 -31.32 -8.63 9.82
C SER A 73 -29.89 -8.11 9.82
N ALA A 74 -29.00 -8.69 10.65
CA ALA A 74 -27.58 -8.32 10.67
C ALA A 74 -26.87 -8.82 9.39
N GLN A 75 -27.16 -10.05 8.98
CA GLN A 75 -26.63 -10.63 7.74
C GLN A 75 -27.02 -9.79 6.51
N ARG A 76 -28.31 -9.39 6.43
CA ARG A 76 -28.79 -8.51 5.35
C ARG A 76 -28.13 -7.14 5.38
N GLU A 77 -27.96 -6.52 6.55
CA GLU A 77 -27.28 -5.23 6.67
C GLU A 77 -25.81 -5.32 6.20
N ILE A 78 -25.10 -6.40 6.52
CA ILE A 78 -23.74 -6.64 6.03
C ILE A 78 -23.76 -6.79 4.50
N TYR A 79 -24.60 -7.64 3.95
CA TYR A 79 -24.70 -7.85 2.51
C TYR A 79 -25.04 -6.56 1.74
N ASP A 80 -25.94 -5.73 2.29
CA ASP A 80 -26.37 -4.49 1.65
C ASP A 80 -25.32 -3.39 1.69
N GLN A 81 -24.50 -3.33 2.75
CA GLN A 81 -23.61 -2.21 3.03
C GLN A 81 -22.14 -2.47 2.72
N PHE A 82 -21.69 -3.71 2.78
CA PHE A 82 -20.30 -4.06 2.48
C PHE A 82 -19.99 -3.93 0.98
N PRO A 83 -18.70 -3.90 0.58
CA PRO A 83 -18.31 -3.91 -0.83
C PRO A 83 -18.90 -5.10 -1.60
N LYS A 84 -19.14 -4.91 -2.91
CA LYS A 84 -19.63 -6.00 -3.78
C LYS A 84 -18.72 -7.23 -3.66
N GLU A 85 -19.30 -8.42 -3.64
CA GLU A 85 -18.57 -9.69 -3.57
C GLU A 85 -17.59 -9.89 -4.75
N ALA A 86 -17.93 -9.34 -5.92
CA ALA A 86 -17.05 -9.37 -7.10
C ALA A 86 -15.73 -8.58 -6.89
N ILE A 87 -15.63 -7.76 -5.86
CA ILE A 87 -14.41 -7.01 -5.54
C ILE A 87 -13.54 -7.88 -4.62
N HIS A 88 -12.53 -8.54 -5.19
CA HIS A 88 -11.61 -9.40 -4.41
C HIS A 88 -10.71 -8.60 -3.48
N ARG A 89 -10.31 -7.38 -3.87
CA ARG A 89 -9.50 -6.48 -3.07
C ARG A 89 -10.39 -5.63 -2.18
N ARG A 90 -10.74 -6.16 -0.98
CA ARG A 90 -11.62 -5.49 -0.02
C ARG A 90 -11.12 -5.66 1.42
N ASN A 91 -10.56 -4.58 1.93
CA ASN A 91 -9.98 -4.49 3.27
C ASN A 91 -10.65 -3.40 4.13
N THR A 92 -11.80 -2.89 3.75
CA THR A 92 -12.52 -1.89 4.54
C THR A 92 -13.09 -2.51 5.80
N GLY A 93 -12.52 -2.19 6.95
CA GLY A 93 -12.92 -2.71 8.26
C GLY A 93 -12.53 -4.18 8.48
N TYR A 94 -13.17 -4.82 9.46
CA TYR A 94 -13.02 -6.26 9.66
C TYR A 94 -13.89 -7.06 8.70
N ALA A 95 -13.37 -8.15 8.18
CA ALA A 95 -14.04 -9.00 7.20
C ALA A 95 -15.14 -9.89 7.83
N VAL A 96 -16.15 -9.29 8.44
CA VAL A 96 -17.29 -10.02 9.03
C VAL A 96 -18.17 -10.68 7.96
N ASP A 97 -18.14 -10.18 6.76
CA ASP A 97 -18.79 -10.74 5.58
C ASP A 97 -18.26 -12.13 5.20
N GLU A 98 -16.99 -12.45 5.49
CA GLU A 98 -16.44 -13.79 5.30
C GLU A 98 -17.16 -14.87 6.11
N PHE A 99 -17.71 -14.52 7.28
CA PHE A 99 -18.49 -15.48 8.08
C PHE A 99 -19.81 -15.86 7.43
N LEU A 100 -20.39 -14.98 6.60
CA LEU A 100 -21.67 -15.22 5.94
C LEU A 100 -21.60 -16.32 4.87
N THR A 101 -20.42 -16.76 4.51
CA THR A 101 -20.22 -17.92 3.60
C THR A 101 -20.60 -19.24 4.27
N SER A 102 -20.59 -19.29 5.62
CA SER A 102 -20.89 -20.49 6.40
C SER A 102 -22.40 -20.75 6.54
N GLU A 103 -22.78 -22.04 6.54
CA GLU A 103 -24.16 -22.49 6.82
C GLU A 103 -24.69 -22.00 8.17
N LEU A 104 -23.82 -21.78 9.16
CA LEU A 104 -24.18 -21.25 10.47
C LEU A 104 -24.76 -19.83 10.38
N PHE A 105 -24.35 -19.07 9.36
CA PHE A 105 -24.75 -17.67 9.14
C PHE A 105 -25.45 -17.45 7.80
N GLY A 106 -26.11 -18.49 7.27
CA GLY A 106 -26.95 -18.40 6.07
C GLY A 106 -26.26 -18.71 4.73
N GLY A 107 -24.97 -19.04 4.74
CA GLY A 107 -24.22 -19.48 3.56
C GLY A 107 -24.29 -21.00 3.32
N ASN A 108 -23.36 -21.54 2.56
CA ASN A 108 -23.33 -22.94 2.16
C ASN A 108 -22.08 -23.72 2.64
N SER A 109 -21.08 -23.05 3.23
CA SER A 109 -19.89 -23.73 3.73
C SER A 109 -20.17 -24.45 5.05
N PRO A 110 -19.83 -25.74 5.19
CA PRO A 110 -19.99 -26.49 6.44
C PRO A 110 -18.99 -26.07 7.52
N THR A 111 -18.01 -25.24 7.17
CA THR A 111 -16.88 -24.83 8.02
C THR A 111 -16.76 -23.32 8.14
N ILE A 112 -16.05 -22.89 9.16
CA ILE A 112 -15.76 -21.49 9.49
C ILE A 112 -14.28 -21.36 9.82
N ASN A 113 -13.59 -20.35 9.32
CA ASN A 113 -12.19 -20.09 9.64
C ASN A 113 -11.99 -18.67 10.20
N VAL A 114 -11.87 -18.55 11.53
CA VAL A 114 -11.60 -17.27 12.21
C VAL A 114 -10.20 -16.71 11.88
N ALA A 115 -9.25 -17.55 11.45
CA ALA A 115 -7.94 -17.06 10.99
C ALA A 115 -8.05 -16.16 9.75
N LYS A 116 -8.99 -16.45 8.85
CA LYS A 116 -9.28 -15.59 7.69
C LYS A 116 -9.81 -14.22 8.11
N PHE A 117 -10.63 -14.18 9.15
CA PHE A 117 -11.13 -12.93 9.72
C PHE A 117 -10.01 -12.08 10.36
N LEU A 118 -8.98 -12.71 10.96
CA LEU A 118 -7.82 -12.00 11.51
C LEU A 118 -6.94 -11.39 10.40
N SER A 119 -7.02 -11.91 9.17
CA SER A 119 -6.34 -11.32 8.02
C SER A 119 -7.00 -9.99 7.65
N GLY A 120 -6.22 -8.91 7.63
CA GLY A 120 -6.71 -7.55 7.43
C GLY A 120 -7.14 -6.83 8.71
N SER A 121 -6.93 -7.44 9.89
CA SER A 121 -7.27 -6.79 11.18
C SER A 121 -6.24 -5.77 11.66
N GLU A 122 -5.16 -5.53 10.92
CA GLU A 122 -4.12 -4.54 11.22
C GLU A 122 -3.51 -4.68 12.64
N GLY A 123 -3.46 -5.90 13.17
CA GLY A 123 -2.94 -6.15 14.53
C GLY A 123 -3.79 -5.55 15.64
N THR A 124 -5.08 -5.30 15.41
CA THR A 124 -6.00 -4.72 16.39
C THR A 124 -6.71 -5.77 17.25
N LEU A 125 -6.74 -7.04 16.82
CA LEU A 125 -7.53 -8.09 17.47
C LEU A 125 -6.68 -9.08 18.27
N ALA A 126 -5.51 -9.44 17.76
CA ALA A 126 -4.62 -10.42 18.40
C ALA A 126 -3.18 -10.20 17.95
N PHE A 127 -2.22 -10.79 18.68
CA PHE A 127 -0.80 -10.83 18.30
C PHE A 127 -0.48 -12.21 17.70
N SER A 128 -0.30 -12.27 16.38
CA SER A 128 0.01 -13.50 15.65
C SER A 128 1.46 -13.95 15.92
N THR A 129 1.64 -15.18 16.40
CA THR A 129 2.94 -15.79 16.69
C THR A 129 3.40 -16.75 15.60
N ALA A 130 2.46 -17.48 14.98
CA ALA A 130 2.71 -18.33 13.83
C ALA A 130 1.55 -18.26 12.85
N ILE A 131 1.85 -18.40 11.56
CA ILE A 131 0.86 -18.33 10.47
C ILE A 131 1.12 -19.48 9.52
N THR A 132 0.08 -20.28 9.28
CA THR A 132 0.08 -21.35 8.27
C THR A 132 -0.61 -20.87 7.01
N LEU A 133 0.09 -20.94 5.88
CA LEU A 133 -0.41 -20.53 4.57
C LEU A 133 -0.50 -21.73 3.63
N GLN A 134 -1.54 -21.76 2.83
CA GLN A 134 -1.61 -22.61 1.64
C GLN A 134 -0.72 -22.00 0.54
N LEU A 135 0.13 -22.83 -0.06
CA LEU A 135 0.94 -22.42 -1.20
C LEU A 135 0.22 -22.80 -2.50
N ASP A 136 0.39 -21.98 -3.51
CA ASP A 136 -0.01 -22.29 -4.88
C ASP A 136 1.05 -23.16 -5.56
N ALA A 137 0.67 -23.82 -6.66
CA ALA A 137 1.63 -24.46 -7.54
C ALA A 137 2.62 -23.43 -8.12
N LEU A 138 3.77 -23.89 -8.56
CA LEU A 138 4.73 -23.04 -9.25
C LEU A 138 4.06 -22.38 -10.47
N PRO A 139 4.42 -21.12 -10.77
CA PRO A 139 3.87 -20.42 -11.93
C PRO A 139 4.22 -21.17 -13.23
N PRO A 140 3.45 -20.97 -14.31
CA PRO A 140 3.82 -21.44 -15.63
C PRO A 140 5.22 -20.99 -16.01
N GLN A 141 5.93 -21.78 -16.82
CA GLN A 141 7.35 -21.54 -17.13
C GLN A 141 7.56 -20.41 -18.14
N GLU A 142 6.60 -20.20 -19.03
CA GLU A 142 6.68 -19.22 -20.11
C GLU A 142 5.62 -18.14 -19.93
N SER A 143 6.01 -16.91 -20.22
CA SER A 143 5.07 -15.80 -20.26
C SER A 143 5.41 -14.81 -21.37
N ILE A 144 4.38 -14.12 -21.86
CA ILE A 144 4.49 -13.03 -22.82
C ILE A 144 3.73 -11.85 -22.25
N MET A 145 4.37 -10.69 -22.23
CA MET A 145 3.75 -9.44 -21.83
C MET A 145 3.39 -8.61 -23.06
N VAL A 146 2.11 -8.32 -23.25
CA VAL A 146 1.61 -7.39 -24.26
C VAL A 146 1.51 -6.01 -23.62
N CYS A 147 2.32 -5.06 -24.12
CA CYS A 147 2.32 -3.68 -23.62
C CYS A 147 1.46 -2.81 -24.53
N SER A 148 0.17 -2.73 -24.28
CA SER A 148 -0.78 -1.99 -25.12
C SER A 148 -0.75 -0.48 -24.84
N HIS A 149 -0.64 0.35 -25.88
CA HIS A 149 -0.50 1.80 -25.79
C HIS A 149 -1.80 2.51 -26.14
N PHE A 150 -2.16 3.52 -25.35
CA PHE A 150 -3.43 4.24 -25.47
C PHE A 150 -3.23 5.75 -25.56
N THR A 151 -4.18 6.41 -26.23
CA THR A 151 -4.23 7.88 -26.38
C THR A 151 -4.96 8.54 -25.23
N SER A 152 -5.63 7.78 -24.35
CA SER A 152 -6.29 8.29 -23.16
C SER A 152 -6.37 7.23 -22.05
N ILE A 153 -6.44 7.70 -20.80
CA ILE A 153 -6.68 6.85 -19.63
C ILE A 153 -8.03 6.13 -19.75
N ASN A 154 -9.09 6.86 -20.17
CA ASN A 154 -10.43 6.28 -20.25
C ASN A 154 -10.49 5.09 -21.23
N GLU A 155 -9.86 5.21 -22.41
CA GLU A 155 -9.75 4.12 -23.37
C GLU A 155 -9.05 2.90 -22.77
N SER A 156 -7.93 3.10 -22.04
CA SER A 156 -7.20 2.01 -21.41
C SER A 156 -8.02 1.28 -20.35
N LEU A 157 -8.89 1.97 -19.62
CA LEU A 157 -9.75 1.35 -18.61
C LEU A 157 -10.90 0.56 -19.24
N ILE A 158 -11.49 1.04 -20.34
CA ILE A 158 -12.48 0.26 -21.10
C ILE A 158 -11.80 -0.99 -21.68
N ALA A 159 -10.60 -0.83 -22.26
CA ALA A 159 -9.81 -1.96 -22.77
C ALA A 159 -9.42 -2.95 -21.68
N THR A 160 -9.22 -2.51 -20.42
CA THR A 160 -8.98 -3.40 -19.28
C THR A 160 -10.13 -4.38 -19.09
N VAL A 161 -11.37 -3.91 -19.14
CA VAL A 161 -12.57 -4.77 -18.99
C VAL A 161 -12.57 -5.86 -20.06
N THR A 162 -12.33 -5.49 -21.32
CA THR A 162 -12.24 -6.43 -22.44
C THR A 162 -11.04 -7.38 -22.30
N ALA A 163 -9.88 -6.88 -21.89
CA ALA A 163 -8.69 -7.71 -21.71
C ALA A 163 -8.87 -8.76 -20.61
N MET A 164 -9.63 -8.45 -19.55
CA MET A 164 -9.91 -9.37 -18.46
C MET A 164 -10.88 -10.52 -18.82
N GLU A 165 -11.49 -10.51 -20.01
CA GLU A 165 -12.18 -11.67 -20.56
C GLU A 165 -11.19 -12.81 -20.91
N HIS A 166 -9.91 -12.48 -21.07
CA HIS A 166 -8.81 -13.41 -21.25
C HIS A 166 -8.22 -13.83 -19.89
N ASN A 167 -7.68 -15.05 -19.80
CA ASN A 167 -7.08 -15.58 -18.58
C ASN A 167 -5.68 -14.94 -18.35
N LEU A 168 -5.65 -13.66 -17.98
CA LEU A 168 -4.42 -12.92 -17.74
C LEU A 168 -3.71 -13.39 -16.46
N TYR A 169 -2.39 -13.40 -16.50
CA TYR A 169 -1.52 -13.59 -15.34
C TYR A 169 -1.31 -12.29 -14.56
N ASN A 170 -1.26 -11.16 -15.29
CA ASN A 170 -1.07 -9.82 -14.76
C ASN A 170 -1.78 -8.80 -15.67
N CYS A 171 -2.35 -7.74 -15.07
CA CYS A 171 -2.98 -6.64 -15.80
C CYS A 171 -2.79 -5.33 -15.03
N GLU A 172 -1.81 -4.53 -15.47
CA GLU A 172 -1.34 -3.34 -14.79
C GLU A 172 -1.40 -2.11 -15.68
N LEU A 173 -1.64 -0.94 -15.08
CA LEU A 173 -1.68 0.33 -15.79
C LEU A 173 -0.54 1.25 -15.34
N MET A 174 0.06 1.94 -16.31
CA MET A 174 0.93 3.11 -16.08
C MET A 174 0.40 4.29 -16.89
N ASP A 175 0.25 5.45 -16.24
CA ASP A 175 -0.10 6.70 -16.93
C ASP A 175 1.13 7.43 -17.46
N LYS A 176 0.88 8.48 -18.24
CA LYS A 176 1.91 9.35 -18.80
C LYS A 176 2.79 9.98 -17.73
N THR A 177 2.25 10.34 -16.57
CA THR A 177 3.00 10.97 -15.48
C THR A 177 4.10 10.03 -14.98
N ILE A 178 3.78 8.76 -14.78
CA ILE A 178 4.74 7.71 -14.41
C ILE A 178 5.78 7.53 -15.52
N LEU A 179 5.32 7.44 -16.78
CA LEU A 179 6.22 7.25 -17.94
C LEU A 179 7.18 8.44 -18.09
N ASP A 180 6.71 9.66 -17.88
CA ASP A 180 7.54 10.88 -17.99
C ASP A 180 8.60 10.95 -16.89
N CYS A 181 8.30 10.55 -15.65
CA CYS A 181 9.28 10.46 -14.57
C CYS A 181 10.47 9.55 -14.92
N THR A 182 10.29 8.58 -15.81
CA THR A 182 11.35 7.65 -16.22
C THR A 182 12.23 8.17 -17.36
N LYS A 183 11.83 9.24 -18.09
CA LYS A 183 12.55 9.77 -19.28
C LYS A 183 13.95 10.28 -18.95
N SER A 184 14.13 10.92 -17.81
CA SER A 184 15.41 11.49 -17.37
C SER A 184 16.25 10.57 -16.47
N ASN A 185 15.69 9.44 -16.04
CA ASN A 185 16.37 8.51 -15.14
C ASN A 185 17.31 7.58 -15.93
N ARG A 186 18.62 7.66 -15.67
CA ARG A 186 19.68 6.93 -16.40
C ARG A 186 19.48 5.41 -16.41
N GLU A 187 18.95 4.85 -15.33
CA GLU A 187 18.71 3.41 -15.22
C GLU A 187 17.42 3.00 -15.94
N GLN A 188 16.41 3.87 -15.95
CA GLN A 188 15.10 3.55 -16.51
C GLN A 188 14.98 3.81 -18.01
N VAL A 189 15.79 4.72 -18.57
CA VAL A 189 15.77 5.00 -20.01
C VAL A 189 15.93 3.73 -20.85
N LYS A 190 16.82 2.81 -20.45
CA LYS A 190 17.02 1.52 -21.15
C LYS A 190 15.83 0.56 -21.07
N ASN A 191 15.00 0.71 -20.03
CA ASN A 191 13.82 -0.12 -19.80
C ASN A 191 12.60 0.38 -20.56
N ARG A 192 12.72 1.50 -21.31
CA ARG A 192 11.65 2.10 -22.12
C ARG A 192 11.58 1.55 -23.55
N PHE A 193 12.34 0.51 -23.87
CA PHE A 193 12.50 -0.07 -25.21
C PHE A 193 11.20 -0.47 -25.89
N PHE A 194 10.16 -0.82 -25.11
CA PHE A 194 8.84 -1.24 -25.61
C PHE A 194 7.93 -0.04 -25.95
N LEU A 195 8.28 1.19 -25.54
CA LEU A 195 7.44 2.37 -25.75
C LEU A 195 7.57 2.91 -27.17
N LYS A 196 6.44 3.17 -27.83
CA LYS A 196 6.35 3.80 -29.14
C LYS A 196 5.50 5.06 -29.07
N GLY A 197 6.05 6.17 -29.52
CA GLY A 197 5.40 7.48 -29.42
C GLY A 197 5.41 8.02 -27.99
N ASP A 198 4.34 8.73 -27.62
CA ASP A 198 4.14 9.34 -26.31
C ASP A 198 2.76 8.97 -25.75
N PRO A 199 2.56 7.72 -25.29
CA PRO A 199 1.26 7.24 -24.83
C PRO A 199 0.79 7.96 -23.58
N GLU A 200 -0.53 8.25 -23.51
CA GLU A 200 -1.17 8.74 -22.28
C GLU A 200 -1.33 7.64 -21.23
N ALA A 201 -1.43 6.38 -21.69
CA ALA A 201 -1.44 5.21 -20.83
C ALA A 201 -0.83 3.99 -21.52
N VAL A 202 -0.28 3.07 -20.73
CA VAL A 202 0.14 1.74 -21.16
C VAL A 202 -0.48 0.70 -20.24
N LEU A 203 -1.17 -0.30 -20.81
CA LEU A 203 -1.54 -1.53 -20.12
C LEU A 203 -0.46 -2.59 -20.33
N MET A 204 -0.03 -3.17 -19.23
CA MET A 204 0.86 -4.32 -19.17
C MET A 204 0.01 -5.57 -18.96
N LEU A 205 -0.21 -6.34 -20.02
CA LEU A 205 -1.10 -7.50 -20.07
C LEU A 205 -0.25 -8.75 -20.22
N GLU A 206 -0.08 -9.50 -19.15
CA GLU A 206 0.76 -10.71 -19.16
C GLU A 206 -0.11 -11.96 -19.28
N VAL A 207 0.22 -12.81 -20.24
CA VAL A 207 -0.31 -14.16 -20.38
C VAL A 207 0.79 -15.15 -20.04
N ALA A 208 0.43 -16.29 -19.41
CA ALA A 208 1.39 -17.31 -19.02
C ALA A 208 0.86 -18.72 -19.36
N ALA A 209 1.77 -19.57 -19.82
CA ALA A 209 1.48 -20.95 -20.24
C ALA A 209 2.68 -21.87 -19.94
N ASN A 210 2.51 -23.18 -20.18
CA ASN A 210 3.59 -24.14 -19.97
C ASN A 210 4.60 -24.15 -21.12
N THR A 211 4.19 -23.71 -22.32
CA THR A 211 5.07 -23.59 -23.50
C THR A 211 4.95 -22.19 -24.11
N ILE A 212 5.98 -21.80 -24.85
CA ILE A 212 6.00 -20.49 -25.53
C ILE A 212 4.96 -20.44 -26.66
N GLU A 213 4.69 -21.55 -27.33
CA GLU A 213 3.68 -21.65 -28.39
C GLU A 213 2.28 -21.41 -27.84
N GLU A 214 1.95 -21.98 -26.69
CA GLU A 214 0.68 -21.74 -26.00
C GLU A 214 0.57 -20.26 -25.56
N ALA A 215 1.63 -19.69 -25.01
CA ALA A 215 1.67 -18.28 -24.61
C ALA A 215 1.48 -17.35 -25.82
N GLU A 216 2.07 -17.70 -26.99
CA GLU A 216 1.89 -16.96 -28.25
C GLU A 216 0.42 -16.97 -28.72
N ILE A 217 -0.23 -18.10 -28.65
CA ILE A 217 -1.66 -18.22 -29.01
C ILE A 217 -2.50 -17.31 -28.10
N LEU A 218 -2.26 -17.34 -26.79
CA LEU A 218 -2.97 -16.49 -25.83
C LEU A 218 -2.72 -15.00 -26.09
N ALA A 219 -1.46 -14.61 -26.33
CA ALA A 219 -1.10 -13.23 -26.60
C ALA A 219 -1.71 -12.72 -27.93
N ASN A 220 -1.72 -13.56 -28.98
CA ASN A 220 -2.34 -13.20 -30.25
C ASN A 220 -3.85 -13.02 -30.12
N ASN A 221 -4.54 -13.95 -29.47
CA ASN A 221 -5.99 -13.85 -29.23
C ASN A 221 -6.35 -12.57 -28.44
N LEU A 222 -5.54 -12.22 -27.45
CA LEU A 222 -5.70 -10.97 -26.70
C LEU A 222 -5.55 -9.74 -27.61
N ILE A 223 -4.48 -9.70 -28.42
CA ILE A 223 -4.22 -8.58 -29.35
C ILE A 223 -5.36 -8.47 -30.38
N GLU A 224 -5.76 -9.57 -31.00
CA GLU A 224 -6.86 -9.60 -31.96
C GLU A 224 -8.17 -9.07 -31.36
N ASN A 225 -8.46 -9.41 -30.10
CA ASN A 225 -9.65 -8.90 -29.41
C ASN A 225 -9.56 -7.39 -29.16
N LEU A 226 -8.40 -6.89 -28.75
CA LEU A 226 -8.18 -5.45 -28.56
C LEU A 226 -8.30 -4.69 -29.89
N GLU A 227 -7.66 -5.17 -30.96
CA GLU A 227 -7.71 -4.57 -32.30
C GLU A 227 -9.12 -4.58 -32.89
N LYS A 228 -9.86 -5.69 -32.74
CA LYS A 228 -11.26 -5.80 -33.19
C LYS A 228 -12.16 -4.76 -32.52
N ASN A 229 -11.88 -4.40 -31.28
CA ASN A 229 -12.62 -3.36 -30.54
C ASN A 229 -12.01 -1.97 -30.73
N ASN A 230 -11.00 -1.80 -31.57
CA ASN A 230 -10.26 -0.56 -31.82
C ASN A 230 -9.64 0.03 -30.54
N PHE A 231 -9.13 -0.78 -29.65
CA PHE A 231 -8.46 -0.39 -28.43
C PHE A 231 -6.94 -0.37 -28.62
N GLY A 232 -6.35 0.79 -28.28
CA GLY A 232 -4.92 1.01 -28.37
C GLY A 232 -4.40 1.16 -29.81
N TYR A 233 -3.24 1.74 -29.97
CA TYR A 233 -2.62 1.97 -31.28
C TYR A 233 -1.34 1.18 -31.52
N HIS A 234 -0.85 0.45 -30.50
CA HIS A 234 0.36 -0.36 -30.58
C HIS A 234 0.39 -1.41 -29.46
N HIS A 235 0.68 -2.66 -29.81
CA HIS A 235 0.62 -3.83 -28.90
C HIS A 235 1.91 -4.66 -28.99
N PRO A 236 3.10 -4.11 -28.58
CA PRO A 236 4.33 -4.89 -28.63
C PRO A 236 4.29 -6.04 -27.63
N LYS A 237 4.81 -7.20 -28.06
CA LYS A 237 5.08 -8.35 -27.21
C LYS A 237 6.47 -8.25 -26.60
N VAL A 238 6.59 -8.55 -25.34
CA VAL A 238 7.86 -8.60 -24.59
C VAL A 238 8.03 -10.01 -24.03
N TYR A 239 9.26 -10.53 -24.11
CA TYR A 239 9.58 -11.93 -23.83
C TYR A 239 10.70 -12.08 -22.80
N GLY A 240 10.71 -13.19 -22.09
CA GLY A 240 11.81 -13.64 -21.24
C GLY A 240 12.26 -12.60 -20.23
N GLU A 241 13.57 -12.37 -20.14
CA GLU A 241 14.15 -11.42 -19.17
C GLU A 241 13.69 -9.96 -19.37
N ASP A 242 13.27 -9.58 -20.57
CA ASP A 242 12.81 -8.24 -20.86
C ASP A 242 11.48 -7.91 -20.14
N ILE A 243 10.66 -8.89 -19.83
CA ILE A 243 9.45 -8.72 -18.98
C ILE A 243 9.84 -8.13 -17.62
N SER A 244 10.91 -8.64 -17.02
CA SER A 244 11.43 -8.12 -15.75
C SER A 244 11.85 -6.64 -15.83
N LYS A 245 12.34 -6.17 -16.98
CA LYS A 245 12.70 -4.76 -17.21
C LYS A 245 11.46 -3.87 -17.25
N VAL A 246 10.36 -4.34 -17.86
CA VAL A 246 9.08 -3.62 -17.87
C VAL A 246 8.50 -3.52 -16.45
N HIS A 247 8.48 -4.62 -15.70
CA HIS A 247 8.08 -4.59 -14.29
C HIS A 247 8.96 -3.67 -13.44
N TYR A 248 10.28 -3.67 -13.70
CA TYR A 248 11.21 -2.79 -13.00
C TYR A 248 10.94 -1.31 -13.28
N LEU A 249 10.65 -0.96 -14.55
CA LEU A 249 10.26 0.41 -14.94
C LEU A 249 8.97 0.84 -14.21
N ARG A 250 7.96 -0.02 -14.19
CA ARG A 250 6.71 0.23 -13.47
C ARG A 250 6.96 0.49 -11.99
N LYS A 251 7.69 -0.39 -11.33
CA LYS A 251 8.03 -0.27 -9.90
C LYS A 251 8.84 1.00 -9.59
N ALA A 252 9.78 1.35 -10.46
CA ALA A 252 10.61 2.54 -10.29
C ALA A 252 9.80 3.83 -10.41
N GLY A 253 8.80 3.88 -11.31
CA GLY A 253 7.97 5.06 -11.52
C GLY A 253 7.32 5.58 -10.24
N LEU A 254 6.75 4.70 -9.42
CA LEU A 254 6.18 5.06 -8.12
C LEU A 254 7.23 5.61 -7.14
N GLY A 255 8.44 5.04 -7.14
CA GLY A 255 9.57 5.55 -6.35
C GLY A 255 10.02 6.93 -6.81
N LEU A 256 10.04 7.17 -8.12
CA LEU A 256 10.43 8.45 -8.71
C LEU A 256 9.46 9.58 -8.40
N LEU A 257 8.16 9.30 -8.24
CA LEU A 257 7.19 10.28 -7.73
C LEU A 257 7.54 10.77 -6.31
N GLY A 258 8.16 9.93 -5.49
CA GLY A 258 8.67 10.31 -4.16
C GLY A 258 9.84 11.30 -4.22
N ASN A 259 10.51 11.43 -5.38
CA ASN A 259 11.63 12.34 -5.58
C ASN A 259 11.23 13.76 -6.02
N MET A 260 9.94 14.10 -6.04
CA MET A 260 9.49 15.46 -6.32
C MET A 260 10.22 16.45 -5.43
N ILE A 261 10.86 17.46 -6.05
CA ILE A 261 11.53 18.55 -5.34
C ILE A 261 10.48 19.45 -4.68
N GLY A 262 10.84 20.05 -3.56
CA GLY A 262 9.95 20.95 -2.81
C GLY A 262 8.99 20.21 -1.87
N ASP A 263 8.02 20.93 -1.32
CA ASP A 263 7.13 20.45 -0.26
C ASP A 263 5.87 19.75 -0.78
N LYS A 264 5.48 20.01 -2.03
CA LYS A 264 4.37 19.29 -2.66
C LYS A 264 4.77 17.84 -2.92
N LYS A 265 3.91 16.90 -2.49
CA LYS A 265 4.13 15.45 -2.62
C LYS A 265 2.88 14.77 -3.15
N ALA A 266 3.05 13.64 -3.82
CA ALA A 266 1.96 12.75 -4.17
C ALA A 266 1.45 12.05 -2.89
N VAL A 267 0.30 12.49 -2.37
CA VAL A 267 -0.21 12.09 -1.06
C VAL A 267 -1.08 10.85 -1.18
N ALA A 268 -0.76 9.84 -0.37
CA ALA A 268 -1.42 8.54 -0.36
C ALA A 268 -2.72 8.54 0.50
N CYS A 269 -3.74 9.31 0.11
CA CYS A 269 -5.00 9.41 0.87
C CYS A 269 -6.19 8.70 0.23
N ILE A 270 -6.18 8.58 -1.07
CA ILE A 270 -7.21 7.96 -1.89
C ILE A 270 -6.64 6.88 -2.80
N GLU A 271 -5.40 6.51 -2.55
CA GLU A 271 -4.81 5.32 -3.14
C GLU A 271 -5.53 4.09 -2.60
N ASP A 272 -5.51 2.98 -3.29
CA ASP A 272 -6.02 1.73 -2.78
C ASP A 272 -7.56 1.59 -2.84
N THR A 273 -8.22 2.43 -3.63
CA THR A 273 -9.66 2.29 -3.86
C THR A 273 -9.92 1.20 -4.91
N ALA A 274 -10.83 0.29 -4.60
CA ALA A 274 -11.22 -0.79 -5.50
C ALA A 274 -12.73 -0.76 -5.78
N VAL A 275 -13.09 -0.94 -7.05
CA VAL A 275 -14.47 -1.07 -7.53
C VAL A 275 -14.61 -2.34 -8.37
N ALA A 276 -15.85 -2.77 -8.65
CA ALA A 276 -16.05 -3.86 -9.59
C ALA A 276 -15.50 -3.47 -10.97
N LEU A 277 -14.91 -4.43 -11.66
CA LEU A 277 -14.16 -4.20 -12.90
C LEU A 277 -15.02 -3.49 -13.96
N GLU A 278 -16.27 -3.87 -14.08
CA GLU A 278 -17.23 -3.24 -15.00
C GLU A 278 -17.56 -1.78 -14.67
N ASP A 279 -17.42 -1.39 -13.40
CA ASP A 279 -17.66 -0.02 -12.95
C ASP A 279 -16.42 0.88 -13.14
N LEU A 280 -15.25 0.31 -13.34
CA LEU A 280 -13.96 1.00 -13.30
C LEU A 280 -13.87 2.22 -14.25
N PRO A 281 -14.27 2.13 -15.54
CA PRO A 281 -14.18 3.28 -16.44
C PRO A 281 -15.05 4.46 -15.98
N LYS A 282 -16.28 4.17 -15.54
CA LYS A 282 -17.22 5.20 -15.08
C LYS A 282 -16.81 5.79 -13.73
N TYR A 283 -16.29 4.95 -12.82
CA TYR A 283 -15.74 5.40 -11.56
C TYR A 283 -14.62 6.42 -11.77
N ILE A 284 -13.68 6.14 -12.69
CA ILE A 284 -12.56 7.05 -12.97
C ILE A 284 -13.02 8.32 -13.69
N GLU A 285 -14.01 8.26 -14.59
CA GLU A 285 -14.59 9.46 -15.17
C GLU A 285 -15.16 10.39 -14.07
N GLU A 286 -15.91 9.86 -13.11
CA GLU A 286 -16.46 10.64 -12.01
C GLU A 286 -15.37 11.11 -11.03
N PHE A 287 -14.34 10.30 -10.78
CA PHE A 287 -13.18 10.69 -9.98
C PHE A 287 -12.43 11.87 -10.63
N THR A 288 -12.21 11.83 -11.93
CA THR A 288 -11.56 12.94 -12.67
C THR A 288 -12.33 14.26 -12.47
N LYS A 289 -13.66 14.22 -12.48
CA LYS A 289 -14.50 15.40 -12.18
C LYS A 289 -14.30 15.92 -10.74
N ILE A 290 -14.04 15.03 -9.77
CA ILE A 290 -13.67 15.47 -8.41
C ILE A 290 -12.33 16.20 -8.43
N MET A 291 -11.34 15.68 -9.15
CA MET A 291 -10.02 16.32 -9.24
C MET A 291 -10.10 17.67 -9.95
N GLU A 292 -10.85 17.77 -11.04
CA GLU A 292 -11.14 19.04 -11.75
C GLU A 292 -11.81 20.07 -10.84
N LYS A 293 -12.83 19.67 -10.06
CA LYS A 293 -13.51 20.52 -9.06
C LYS A 293 -12.51 21.16 -8.10
N TYR A 294 -11.48 20.43 -7.71
CA TYR A 294 -10.46 20.89 -6.77
C TYR A 294 -9.21 21.45 -7.46
N GLN A 295 -9.19 21.55 -8.78
CA GLN A 295 -8.06 22.01 -9.59
C GLN A 295 -6.76 21.25 -9.25
N GLN A 296 -6.90 19.94 -9.08
CA GLN A 296 -5.80 19.06 -8.74
C GLN A 296 -5.55 18.04 -9.86
N ASN A 297 -4.27 17.73 -10.08
CA ASN A 297 -3.88 16.60 -10.89
C ASN A 297 -3.76 15.34 -9.99
N ALA A 298 -4.05 14.18 -10.56
CA ALA A 298 -3.80 12.90 -9.93
C ALA A 298 -2.89 12.06 -10.82
N VAL A 299 -2.10 11.21 -10.17
CA VAL A 299 -1.34 10.14 -10.83
C VAL A 299 -2.20 8.90 -10.84
N TYR A 300 -2.29 8.23 -11.99
CA TYR A 300 -3.02 6.99 -12.18
C TYR A 300 -2.05 5.83 -12.31
N TYR A 301 -1.97 5.06 -11.27
CA TYR A 301 -1.14 3.87 -11.18
C TYR A 301 -2.02 2.74 -10.63
N ALA A 302 -2.13 1.62 -11.34
CA ALA A 302 -3.21 0.69 -11.03
C ALA A 302 -2.81 -0.77 -11.17
N HIS A 303 -3.41 -1.57 -10.28
CA HIS A 303 -3.70 -2.98 -10.52
C HIS A 303 -5.02 -3.06 -11.30
N ALA A 304 -4.98 -2.66 -12.58
CA ALA A 304 -6.18 -2.38 -13.36
C ALA A 304 -7.10 -3.61 -13.46
N GLY A 305 -6.53 -4.80 -13.68
CA GLY A 305 -7.29 -6.05 -13.75
C GLY A 305 -8.00 -6.43 -12.45
N ALA A 306 -7.59 -5.87 -11.32
CA ALA A 306 -8.25 -6.08 -10.02
C ALA A 306 -9.30 -4.98 -9.70
N GLY A 307 -9.52 -4.02 -10.61
CA GLY A 307 -10.41 -2.88 -10.36
C GLY A 307 -9.87 -1.89 -9.32
N GLU A 308 -8.57 -1.93 -9.03
CA GLU A 308 -7.92 -1.10 -8.00
C GLU A 308 -6.97 -0.08 -8.60
N LEU A 309 -7.08 1.17 -8.13
CA LEU A 309 -6.23 2.27 -8.57
C LEU A 309 -5.55 2.97 -7.40
N HIS A 310 -4.26 3.22 -7.58
CA HIS A 310 -3.47 4.04 -6.69
C HIS A 310 -3.51 5.50 -7.16
N LEU A 311 -4.51 6.23 -6.69
CA LEU A 311 -4.76 7.62 -7.02
C LEU A 311 -4.09 8.54 -6.00
N ARG A 312 -3.24 9.46 -6.44
CA ARG A 312 -2.49 10.34 -5.53
C ARG A 312 -2.59 11.80 -5.95
N PRO A 313 -3.32 12.64 -5.20
CA PRO A 313 -3.28 14.09 -5.40
C PRO A 313 -1.92 14.67 -4.98
N ILE A 314 -1.52 15.78 -5.59
CA ILE A 314 -0.25 16.46 -5.30
C ILE A 314 -0.50 17.63 -4.36
N LEU A 315 -0.18 17.46 -3.07
CA LEU A 315 -0.50 18.41 -2.00
C LEU A 315 0.74 18.75 -1.14
N ASN A 316 0.73 19.93 -0.54
CA ASN A 316 1.68 20.37 0.48
C ASN A 316 1.06 20.30 1.88
N LEU A 317 1.19 19.19 2.58
CA LEU A 317 0.59 19.00 3.92
C LEU A 317 1.24 19.85 5.03
N LYS A 318 2.23 20.68 4.70
CA LYS A 318 2.72 21.73 5.60
C LYS A 318 1.84 23.00 5.57
N LYS A 319 0.89 23.10 4.63
CA LYS A 319 -0.01 24.25 4.44
C LYS A 319 -1.43 23.92 4.83
N LYS A 320 -2.05 24.79 5.61
CA LYS A 320 -3.42 24.61 6.09
C LYS A 320 -4.43 24.44 4.97
N GLU A 321 -4.28 25.18 3.88
CA GLU A 321 -5.16 25.11 2.72
C GLU A 321 -5.14 23.71 2.09
N ASP A 322 -3.94 23.13 1.96
CA ASP A 322 -3.75 21.81 1.38
C ASP A 322 -4.19 20.69 2.33
N VAL A 323 -4.10 20.88 3.65
CA VAL A 323 -4.66 19.95 4.64
C VAL A 323 -6.19 19.95 4.57
N VAL A 324 -6.82 21.10 4.40
CA VAL A 324 -8.28 21.19 4.16
C VAL A 324 -8.65 20.51 2.86
N LEU A 325 -7.85 20.69 1.80
CA LEU A 325 -8.07 20.06 0.50
C LEU A 325 -7.86 18.54 0.57
N PHE A 326 -6.85 18.06 1.27
CA PHE A 326 -6.60 16.66 1.58
C PHE A 326 -7.84 15.97 2.14
N ARG A 327 -8.48 16.56 3.16
CA ARG A 327 -9.73 16.05 3.73
C ARG A 327 -10.90 16.09 2.74
N LYS A 328 -11.08 17.19 2.00
CA LYS A 328 -12.18 17.33 1.05
C LYS A 328 -12.12 16.31 -0.08
N ILE A 329 -10.95 16.14 -0.70
CA ILE A 329 -10.73 15.16 -1.77
C ILE A 329 -10.98 13.74 -1.25
N THR A 330 -10.42 13.40 -0.09
CA THR A 330 -10.61 12.07 0.51
C THR A 330 -12.07 11.79 0.81
N THR A 331 -12.80 12.78 1.36
CA THR A 331 -14.22 12.63 1.68
C THR A 331 -15.09 12.45 0.44
N ASP A 332 -14.86 13.25 -0.61
CA ASP A 332 -15.64 13.14 -1.85
C ASP A 332 -15.34 11.82 -2.58
N THR A 333 -14.09 11.37 -2.54
CA THR A 333 -13.69 10.07 -3.09
C THR A 333 -14.31 8.92 -2.30
N ALA A 334 -14.33 8.98 -0.95
CA ALA A 334 -15.00 7.96 -0.12
C ALA A 334 -16.50 7.84 -0.47
N LYS A 335 -17.19 8.97 -0.66
CA LYS A 335 -18.60 8.98 -1.12
C LYS A 335 -18.76 8.36 -2.50
N LEU A 336 -17.83 8.64 -3.41
CA LEU A 336 -17.83 8.05 -4.74
C LEU A 336 -17.63 6.53 -4.69
N VAL A 337 -16.65 6.04 -3.92
CA VAL A 337 -16.43 4.61 -3.72
C VAL A 337 -17.68 3.94 -3.13
N LYS A 338 -18.32 4.56 -2.13
CA LYS A 338 -19.57 4.06 -1.55
C LYS A 338 -20.70 3.97 -2.59
N LYS A 339 -20.81 4.94 -3.48
CA LYS A 339 -21.80 4.92 -4.58
C LYS A 339 -21.68 3.66 -5.44
N TYR A 340 -20.45 3.20 -5.68
CA TYR A 340 -20.16 1.98 -6.45
C TYR A 340 -20.15 0.70 -5.61
N LYS A 341 -20.49 0.77 -4.31
CA LYS A 341 -20.29 -0.33 -3.36
C LYS A 341 -18.86 -0.90 -3.46
N GLY A 342 -17.87 0.00 -3.57
CA GLY A 342 -16.46 -0.32 -3.64
C GLY A 342 -15.82 -0.48 -2.26
N SER A 343 -14.54 -0.87 -2.24
CA SER A 343 -13.70 -0.89 -1.06
C SER A 343 -12.83 0.37 -1.02
N PHE A 344 -12.81 1.08 0.08
CA PHE A 344 -11.97 2.27 0.24
C PHE A 344 -10.52 1.90 0.57
N SER A 345 -10.28 0.68 0.99
CA SER A 345 -8.99 0.04 1.10
C SER A 345 -9.01 -1.32 0.40
N GLY A 346 -8.20 -1.48 -0.64
CA GLY A 346 -8.09 -2.70 -1.41
C GLY A 346 -7.07 -3.68 -0.82
N GLU A 347 -5.84 -3.20 -0.55
CA GLU A 347 -4.72 -4.04 -0.10
C GLU A 347 -3.85 -3.43 1.01
N HIS A 348 -3.88 -2.10 1.20
CA HIS A 348 -2.98 -1.43 2.15
C HIS A 348 -3.52 -1.39 3.59
N GLY A 349 -4.78 -1.73 3.82
CA GLY A 349 -5.48 -1.55 5.10
C GLY A 349 -6.03 -0.13 5.26
N ASP A 350 -6.94 0.07 6.20
CA ASP A 350 -7.56 1.39 6.45
C ASP A 350 -6.58 2.37 7.12
N GLY A 351 -5.74 1.86 8.03
CA GLY A 351 -4.71 2.64 8.71
C GLY A 351 -5.28 3.85 9.47
N ILE A 352 -4.54 4.98 9.44
CA ILE A 352 -4.97 6.24 10.08
C ILE A 352 -5.80 7.09 9.12
N VAL A 353 -5.50 7.04 7.82
CA VAL A 353 -6.06 7.97 6.83
C VAL A 353 -7.48 7.58 6.43
N ARG A 354 -7.78 6.27 6.34
CA ARG A 354 -9.06 5.77 5.82
C ARG A 354 -10.02 5.26 6.88
N ALA A 355 -9.52 4.87 8.07
CA ALA A 355 -10.34 4.24 9.10
C ALA A 355 -11.52 5.11 9.60
N GLU A 356 -11.39 6.44 9.62
CA GLU A 356 -12.51 7.31 10.01
C GLU A 356 -13.70 7.25 9.03
N PHE A 357 -13.49 6.77 7.80
CA PHE A 357 -14.54 6.63 6.78
C PHE A 357 -15.24 5.27 6.81
N ILE A 358 -14.81 4.33 7.64
CA ILE A 358 -15.45 3.00 7.76
C ILE A 358 -16.95 3.10 8.02
N PRO A 359 -17.46 3.96 8.94
CA PRO A 359 -18.91 4.12 9.14
C PRO A 359 -19.65 4.55 7.87
N LEU A 360 -19.04 5.42 7.04
CA LEU A 360 -19.58 5.80 5.74
C LEU A 360 -19.61 4.61 4.78
N MET A 361 -18.54 3.80 4.78
CA MET A 361 -18.38 2.70 3.82
C MET A 361 -19.31 1.53 4.08
N ILE A 362 -19.41 1.09 5.34
CA ILE A 362 -20.16 -0.13 5.70
C ILE A 362 -21.46 0.14 6.47
N GLY A 363 -21.80 1.40 6.72
CA GLY A 363 -22.96 1.81 7.50
C GLY A 363 -22.72 1.78 9.02
N GLU A 364 -23.42 2.66 9.75
CA GLU A 364 -23.23 2.84 11.18
C GLU A 364 -23.53 1.56 12.00
N LYS A 365 -24.56 0.80 11.63
CA LYS A 365 -24.91 -0.44 12.35
C LYS A 365 -23.78 -1.47 12.27
N ASN A 366 -23.22 -1.69 11.09
CA ASN A 366 -22.09 -2.58 10.90
C ASN A 366 -20.84 -2.05 11.61
N TYR A 367 -20.59 -0.74 11.59
CA TYR A 367 -19.48 -0.17 12.33
C TYR A 367 -19.60 -0.42 13.84
N GLN A 368 -20.79 -0.27 14.41
CA GLN A 368 -21.01 -0.60 15.83
C GLN A 368 -20.84 -2.10 16.10
N LEU A 369 -21.21 -2.97 15.15
CA LEU A 369 -20.90 -4.41 15.22
C LEU A 369 -19.40 -4.65 15.28
N LEU A 370 -18.59 -4.01 14.40
CA LEU A 370 -17.13 -4.12 14.45
C LEU A 370 -16.56 -3.66 15.80
N ARG A 371 -17.08 -2.59 16.37
CA ARG A 371 -16.66 -2.11 17.71
C ARG A 371 -16.93 -3.14 18.81
N ARG A 372 -18.09 -3.82 18.78
CA ARG A 372 -18.42 -4.86 19.75
C ARG A 372 -17.52 -6.08 19.59
N ILE A 373 -17.22 -6.50 18.36
CA ILE A 373 -16.26 -7.59 18.10
C ILE A 373 -14.86 -7.18 18.60
N LYS A 374 -14.37 -5.98 18.27
CA LYS A 374 -13.10 -5.47 18.82
C LYS A 374 -13.09 -5.54 20.34
N LYS A 375 -14.17 -5.12 20.99
CA LYS A 375 -14.28 -5.14 22.46
C LYS A 375 -14.28 -6.57 23.03
N ALA A 376 -14.79 -7.57 22.29
CA ALA A 376 -14.72 -8.97 22.69
C ALA A 376 -13.30 -9.53 22.59
N PHE A 377 -12.56 -9.20 21.54
CA PHE A 377 -11.16 -9.61 21.38
C PHE A 377 -10.21 -8.87 22.34
N ASP A 378 -10.45 -7.60 22.55
CA ASP A 378 -9.55 -6.71 23.28
C ASP A 378 -10.31 -5.79 24.24
N PRO A 379 -10.84 -6.34 25.36
CA PRO A 379 -11.65 -5.59 26.33
C PRO A 379 -10.89 -4.42 26.97
N ASN A 380 -9.57 -4.47 27.04
CA ASN A 380 -8.72 -3.45 27.64
C ASN A 380 -8.08 -2.51 26.61
N ASN A 381 -8.40 -2.69 25.31
CA ASN A 381 -7.86 -1.89 24.21
C ASN A 381 -6.33 -1.81 24.22
N VAL A 382 -5.68 -2.97 24.30
CA VAL A 382 -4.22 -3.13 24.35
C VAL A 382 -3.62 -3.07 22.94
N PHE A 383 -4.30 -3.64 21.93
CA PHE A 383 -3.79 -3.82 20.58
C PHE A 383 -4.11 -2.62 19.67
N ASN A 384 -3.07 -2.07 19.05
CA ASN A 384 -3.03 -1.12 17.94
C ASN A 384 -4.22 -0.13 17.89
N LYS A 385 -4.37 0.70 18.91
CA LYS A 385 -5.46 1.68 19.06
C LYS A 385 -5.58 2.64 17.88
N GLY A 386 -6.81 3.09 17.60
CA GLY A 386 -7.07 4.13 16.60
C GLY A 386 -6.95 3.65 15.16
N LYS A 387 -7.04 2.33 14.94
CA LYS A 387 -7.13 1.69 13.63
C LYS A 387 -8.43 0.91 13.55
N ILE A 388 -9.08 0.93 12.39
CA ILE A 388 -10.35 0.27 12.08
C ILE A 388 -11.50 0.77 12.96
N THR A 389 -11.41 0.62 14.29
CA THR A 389 -12.41 1.13 15.24
C THR A 389 -11.84 2.30 16.04
N ASP A 390 -12.71 3.24 16.39
CA ASP A 390 -12.35 4.44 17.17
C ASP A 390 -11.13 5.18 16.58
N ALA A 391 -11.16 5.35 15.26
CA ALA A 391 -10.06 5.92 14.50
C ALA A 391 -9.82 7.39 14.85
N PHE A 392 -8.55 7.81 14.76
CA PHE A 392 -8.21 9.23 14.79
C PHE A 392 -8.70 9.93 13.52
N SER A 393 -8.90 11.24 13.60
CA SER A 393 -9.16 12.05 12.41
C SER A 393 -7.97 11.99 11.45
N MET A 394 -8.22 11.86 10.15
CA MET A 394 -7.19 11.68 9.12
C MET A 394 -6.18 12.82 9.02
N ASP A 395 -6.56 14.01 9.46
CA ASP A 395 -5.74 15.23 9.49
C ASP A 395 -5.08 15.51 10.85
N GLN A 396 -5.22 14.58 11.80
CA GLN A 396 -4.45 14.55 13.04
C GLN A 396 -3.17 13.72 12.86
N ASN A 397 -2.18 13.99 13.70
CA ASN A 397 -0.90 13.25 13.70
C ASN A 397 -0.19 13.22 12.33
N LEU A 398 -0.29 14.32 11.58
CA LEU A 398 0.47 14.48 10.35
C LEU A 398 1.97 14.50 10.65
N ARG A 399 2.78 14.16 9.65
CA ARG A 399 4.24 14.16 9.78
C ARG A 399 4.83 15.55 10.07
N TYR A 400 4.10 16.59 9.69
CA TYR A 400 4.53 17.99 9.80
C TYR A 400 3.49 18.81 10.55
N ASP A 401 3.95 19.77 11.35
CA ASP A 401 3.08 20.80 11.91
C ASP A 401 2.59 21.72 10.80
N ILE A 402 1.28 22.03 10.83
CA ILE A 402 0.64 22.87 9.82
C ILE A 402 1.15 24.31 9.98
N ASP A 403 1.49 24.94 8.85
CA ASP A 403 2.00 26.31 8.77
C ASP A 403 3.24 26.57 9.64
N ARG A 404 4.03 25.52 9.94
CA ARG A 404 5.29 25.70 10.66
C ARG A 404 6.22 26.65 9.90
N ILE A 405 6.93 27.48 10.64
CA ILE A 405 8.02 28.28 10.11
C ILE A 405 9.24 27.37 9.96
N GLU A 406 9.71 27.18 8.72
CA GLU A 406 10.93 26.40 8.50
C GLU A 406 12.17 27.18 8.94
N PRO A 407 13.10 26.56 9.67
CA PRO A 407 14.31 27.24 10.09
C PRO A 407 15.22 27.51 8.89
N GLU A 408 15.82 28.70 8.87
CA GLU A 408 16.93 28.98 7.97
C GLU A 408 18.20 28.27 8.49
N ILE A 409 18.74 27.35 7.70
CA ILE A 409 19.91 26.54 8.07
C ILE A 409 21.03 26.88 7.12
N LYS A 410 22.07 27.54 7.65
CA LYS A 410 23.28 27.83 6.87
C LYS A 410 24.15 26.58 6.79
N THR A 411 24.55 26.21 5.58
CA THR A 411 25.38 25.03 5.29
C THR A 411 26.60 25.41 4.47
N ILE A 412 27.68 24.61 4.61
CA ILE A 412 28.87 24.74 3.73
C ILE A 412 28.74 23.89 2.47
N GLN A 413 27.96 22.77 2.54
CA GLN A 413 27.65 21.99 1.38
C GLN A 413 26.48 22.63 0.61
N ASP A 414 26.47 22.47 -0.70
CA ASP A 414 25.36 22.92 -1.53
C ASP A 414 24.21 21.90 -1.51
N PHE A 415 23.07 22.33 -1.02
CA PHE A 415 21.81 21.57 -0.98
C PHE A 415 20.72 22.20 -1.88
N SER A 416 21.07 23.13 -2.76
CA SER A 416 20.13 23.87 -3.60
C SER A 416 19.25 22.95 -4.48
N ASP A 417 19.83 21.86 -4.98
CA ASP A 417 19.10 20.83 -5.76
C ASP A 417 17.92 20.20 -4.99
N ASN A 418 17.91 20.33 -3.66
CA ASN A 418 16.84 19.83 -2.80
C ASN A 418 16.13 20.95 -2.01
N GLU A 419 16.35 22.21 -2.38
CA GLU A 419 15.86 23.39 -1.66
C GLU A 419 16.26 23.42 -0.18
N GLY A 420 17.42 22.87 0.17
CA GLY A 420 18.00 22.88 1.50
C GLY A 420 18.18 21.49 2.14
N ILE A 421 19.03 21.47 3.18
CA ILE A 421 19.40 20.26 3.91
C ILE A 421 18.21 19.57 4.58
N LEU A 422 17.28 20.35 5.14
CA LEU A 422 16.08 19.82 5.80
C LEU A 422 15.22 19.05 4.80
N LYS A 423 15.00 19.61 3.61
CA LYS A 423 14.19 18.95 2.57
C LYS A 423 14.86 17.70 2.00
N LEU A 424 16.19 17.66 1.91
CA LEU A 424 16.90 16.43 1.57
C LEU A 424 16.66 15.32 2.62
N ALA A 425 16.69 15.65 3.91
CA ALA A 425 16.38 14.69 4.97
C ALA A 425 14.89 14.25 4.94
N GLU A 426 13.98 15.15 4.62
CA GLU A 426 12.53 14.91 4.50
C GLU A 426 12.15 14.01 3.30
N LYS A 427 13.02 13.83 2.31
CA LYS A 427 12.77 12.89 1.18
C LYS A 427 12.56 11.45 1.62
N CYS A 428 13.01 11.04 2.82
CA CYS A 428 12.80 9.69 3.32
C CYS A 428 11.29 9.39 3.43
N ASN A 429 10.79 8.52 2.56
CA ASN A 429 9.40 8.07 2.52
C ASN A 429 9.10 6.84 3.38
N GLY A 430 10.12 6.30 4.08
CA GLY A 430 9.95 5.14 4.97
C GLY A 430 9.94 3.77 4.27
N SER A 431 10.26 3.66 2.97
CA SER A 431 10.23 2.40 2.18
C SER A 431 10.95 1.23 2.86
N GLY A 432 11.99 1.51 3.66
CA GLY A 432 12.75 0.47 4.36
C GLY A 432 13.76 -0.29 3.50
N ASP A 433 14.00 0.12 2.25
CA ASP A 433 15.03 -0.49 1.38
C ASP A 433 16.42 -0.50 2.02
N CYS A 434 16.71 0.47 2.90
CA CYS A 434 17.93 0.49 3.71
C CYS A 434 18.04 -0.64 4.76
N ARG A 435 17.02 -1.48 4.88
CA ARG A 435 16.98 -2.66 5.77
C ARG A 435 17.05 -4.00 5.03
N LYS A 436 17.35 -3.98 3.74
CA LYS A 436 17.48 -5.20 2.94
C LYS A 436 18.60 -6.09 3.49
N PRO A 437 18.39 -7.43 3.56
CA PRO A 437 19.45 -8.38 3.90
C PRO A 437 20.50 -8.45 2.79
N VAL A 438 21.67 -9.02 3.09
CA VAL A 438 22.75 -9.21 2.10
C VAL A 438 22.27 -10.02 0.90
N SER A 439 21.44 -11.03 1.12
CA SER A 439 20.84 -11.87 0.06
C SER A 439 19.97 -11.12 -0.96
N ALA A 440 19.50 -9.93 -0.62
CA ALA A 440 18.71 -9.10 -1.54
C ALA A 440 19.58 -8.27 -2.51
N GLY A 441 20.90 -8.42 -2.47
CA GLY A 441 21.84 -7.67 -3.31
C GLY A 441 22.03 -6.21 -2.87
N GLY A 442 22.69 -5.41 -3.72
CA GLY A 442 23.03 -4.03 -3.45
C GLY A 442 24.04 -3.85 -2.30
N THR A 443 24.33 -2.61 -1.92
CA THR A 443 25.28 -2.25 -0.86
C THR A 443 24.68 -1.43 0.28
N MET A 444 23.56 -0.78 0.08
CA MET A 444 22.88 0.04 1.08
C MET A 444 22.30 -0.83 2.20
N CYS A 445 22.40 -0.57 3.38
CA CYS A 445 23.22 0.25 4.26
C CYS A 445 24.20 -0.69 4.97
N PRO A 446 25.53 -0.64 4.76
CA PRO A 446 26.48 -1.62 5.34
C PRO A 446 26.41 -1.69 6.87
N SER A 447 26.26 -0.55 7.55
CA SER A 447 26.14 -0.48 9.01
C SER A 447 24.92 -1.28 9.51
N TYR A 448 23.75 -1.11 8.92
CA TYR A 448 22.57 -1.90 9.28
C TYR A 448 22.75 -3.39 8.98
N ARG A 449 23.38 -3.72 7.86
CA ARG A 449 23.65 -5.14 7.50
C ARG A 449 24.49 -5.84 8.56
N ALA A 450 25.44 -5.11 9.16
CA ALA A 450 26.29 -5.62 10.23
C ALA A 450 25.57 -5.70 11.58
N THR A 451 24.91 -4.62 11.99
CA THR A 451 24.36 -4.49 13.35
C THR A 451 22.92 -5.00 13.50
N LYS A 452 22.13 -4.99 12.42
CA LYS A 452 20.66 -5.20 12.42
C LYS A 452 19.90 -4.19 13.29
N ASN A 453 20.56 -3.11 13.71
CA ASN A 453 19.95 -2.06 14.52
C ASN A 453 19.34 -0.97 13.63
N GLU A 454 18.10 -0.59 13.91
CA GLU A 454 17.37 0.44 13.15
C GLU A 454 18.12 1.78 13.10
N LYS A 455 18.79 2.18 14.19
CA LYS A 455 19.55 3.45 14.25
C LYS A 455 20.63 3.57 13.17
N ASP A 456 21.11 2.44 12.65
CA ASP A 456 22.19 2.39 11.68
C ASP A 456 21.69 2.41 10.21
N THR A 457 20.40 2.69 10.01
CA THR A 457 19.80 2.78 8.67
C THR A 457 19.88 4.18 8.09
N THR A 458 19.78 4.29 6.75
CA THR A 458 19.53 5.56 6.06
C THR A 458 18.30 6.28 6.61
N ARG A 459 17.21 5.51 6.83
CA ARG A 459 15.94 6.01 7.35
C ARG A 459 16.08 6.65 8.73
N ALA A 460 16.73 5.98 9.67
CA ALA A 460 16.94 6.51 11.01
C ALA A 460 17.75 7.82 10.96
N ARG A 461 18.86 7.83 10.23
CA ARG A 461 19.72 9.02 10.09
C ARG A 461 18.97 10.22 9.52
N ALA A 462 18.21 10.01 8.43
CA ALA A 462 17.43 11.07 7.81
C ALA A 462 16.35 11.63 8.76
N ASN A 463 15.61 10.74 9.43
CA ASN A 463 14.52 11.18 10.30
C ASN A 463 15.03 11.81 11.60
N THR A 464 16.12 11.29 12.19
CA THR A 464 16.74 11.92 13.38
C THR A 464 17.30 13.31 13.04
N LEU A 465 18.00 13.44 11.92
CA LEU A 465 18.49 14.76 11.47
C LEU A 465 17.32 15.73 11.25
N ARG A 466 16.28 15.31 10.54
CA ARG A 466 15.07 16.12 10.35
C ARG A 466 14.49 16.59 11.67
N GLU A 467 14.37 15.69 12.65
CA GLU A 467 13.80 16.00 13.96
C GLU A 467 14.59 17.09 14.67
N PHE A 468 15.92 16.96 14.76
CA PHE A 468 16.76 17.96 15.38
C PHE A 468 16.78 19.28 14.62
N LEU A 469 16.89 19.24 13.29
CA LEU A 469 16.84 20.48 12.48
C LEU A 469 15.53 21.24 12.64
N THR A 470 14.42 20.54 12.86
CA THR A 470 13.08 21.14 13.03
C THR A 470 12.88 21.64 14.47
N ASN A 471 13.11 20.78 15.46
CA ASN A 471 12.59 20.97 16.82
C ASN A 471 13.66 21.33 17.86
N SER A 472 14.96 21.28 17.51
CA SER A 472 16.02 21.69 18.45
C SER A 472 15.90 23.16 18.82
N THR A 473 16.07 23.45 20.10
CA THR A 473 16.17 24.81 20.65
C THR A 473 17.62 25.34 20.70
N GLU A 474 18.61 24.47 20.41
CA GLU A 474 20.02 24.86 20.36
C GLU A 474 20.28 25.86 19.23
N GLN A 475 21.19 26.81 19.47
CA GLN A 475 21.61 27.76 18.44
C GLN A 475 22.22 27.02 17.23
N ASN A 476 23.10 26.05 17.49
CA ASN A 476 23.55 25.09 16.48
C ASN A 476 22.71 23.84 16.58
N LYS A 477 21.73 23.69 15.68
CA LYS A 477 20.80 22.55 15.62
C LYS A 477 21.46 21.19 15.35
N PHE A 478 22.74 21.17 15.01
CA PHE A 478 23.53 19.95 14.84
C PHE A 478 24.26 19.52 16.12
N ASN A 479 24.27 20.35 17.17
CA ASN A 479 25.02 20.09 18.39
C ASN A 479 24.28 19.17 19.36
N HIS A 480 24.11 17.89 18.95
CA HIS A 480 23.46 16.85 19.74
C HIS A 480 24.27 15.56 19.70
N SER A 481 24.58 15.00 20.87
CA SER A 481 25.32 13.73 21.02
C SER A 481 24.57 12.56 20.43
N GLU A 482 23.24 12.55 20.54
CA GLU A 482 22.36 11.51 19.99
C GLU A 482 22.42 11.50 18.45
N LEU A 483 22.50 12.68 17.84
CA LEU A 483 22.66 12.79 16.39
C LEU A 483 24.04 12.25 15.96
N LYS A 484 25.09 12.54 16.73
CA LYS A 484 26.42 11.99 16.51
C LYS A 484 26.41 10.47 16.59
N GLU A 485 25.79 9.87 17.61
CA GLU A 485 25.67 8.43 17.79
C GLU A 485 25.01 7.75 16.56
N VAL A 486 23.94 8.34 16.05
CA VAL A 486 23.21 7.79 14.88
C VAL A 486 24.07 7.85 13.61
N PHE A 487 24.94 8.87 13.46
CA PHE A 487 25.81 9.01 12.28
C PHE A 487 27.14 8.27 12.40
N ASP A 488 27.60 7.89 13.59
CA ASP A 488 28.95 7.34 13.81
C ASP A 488 29.28 6.15 12.92
N LEU A 489 28.43 5.14 12.85
CA LEU A 489 28.65 3.95 12.03
C LEU A 489 28.34 4.14 10.52
N CYS A 490 28.00 5.32 10.07
CA CYS A 490 27.83 5.58 8.64
C CYS A 490 29.21 5.62 7.95
N LEU A 491 29.44 4.73 7.00
CA LEU A 491 30.71 4.63 6.26
C LEU A 491 30.83 5.67 5.13
N SER A 492 29.85 6.53 4.93
CA SER A 492 29.79 7.49 3.81
C SER A 492 30.00 6.85 2.43
N CYS A 493 29.55 5.60 2.26
CA CYS A 493 29.74 4.79 1.05
C CYS A 493 28.91 5.27 -0.15
N LYS A 494 28.02 6.26 0.03
CA LYS A 494 27.12 6.86 -0.99
C LYS A 494 26.10 5.90 -1.62
N ALA A 495 26.03 4.63 -1.23
CA ALA A 495 25.04 3.70 -1.77
C ALA A 495 23.59 4.21 -1.60
N CYS A 496 23.29 4.94 -0.52
CA CYS A 496 21.97 5.52 -0.32
C CYS A 496 21.61 6.60 -1.37
N ALA A 497 22.57 7.30 -1.96
CA ALA A 497 22.29 8.28 -3.01
C ALA A 497 21.79 7.64 -4.32
N SER A 498 22.14 6.36 -4.56
CA SER A 498 21.76 5.63 -5.78
C SER A 498 20.72 4.52 -5.53
N GLU A 499 20.85 3.76 -4.44
CA GLU A 499 19.98 2.61 -4.17
C GLU A 499 18.71 2.96 -3.38
N CYS A 500 18.66 4.13 -2.70
CA CYS A 500 17.44 4.56 -2.02
C CYS A 500 16.40 5.03 -3.04
N PRO A 501 15.17 4.50 -3.03
CA PRO A 501 14.13 4.94 -3.97
C PRO A 501 13.87 6.45 -3.92
N SER A 502 14.08 7.08 -2.75
CA SER A 502 13.92 8.53 -2.54
C SER A 502 15.24 9.31 -2.64
N ASN A 503 16.34 8.69 -3.04
CA ASN A 503 17.66 9.32 -3.21
C ASN A 503 18.10 10.17 -1.99
N VAL A 504 17.97 9.62 -0.79
CA VAL A 504 18.40 10.30 0.46
C VAL A 504 19.91 10.16 0.60
N ASP A 505 20.67 11.18 0.26
CA ASP A 505 22.15 11.17 0.35
C ASP A 505 22.63 11.41 1.79
N ILE A 506 22.71 10.34 2.56
CA ILE A 506 23.23 10.40 3.94
C ILE A 506 24.73 10.76 3.97
N ALA A 507 25.50 10.46 2.94
CA ALA A 507 26.92 10.77 2.94
C ALA A 507 27.15 12.29 2.97
N THR A 508 26.43 13.04 2.14
CA THR A 508 26.49 14.52 2.12
C THR A 508 25.87 15.11 3.40
N LEU A 509 24.74 14.56 3.87
CA LEU A 509 24.15 14.98 5.17
C LEU A 509 25.10 14.75 6.34
N LYS A 510 25.85 13.63 6.37
CA LYS A 510 26.85 13.35 7.41
C LYS A 510 28.02 14.33 7.33
N ALA A 511 28.50 14.65 6.13
CA ALA A 511 29.61 15.60 5.98
C ALA A 511 29.25 16.96 6.56
N GLU A 512 28.06 17.49 6.25
CA GLU A 512 27.57 18.75 6.81
C GLU A 512 27.38 18.65 8.33
N PHE A 513 26.74 17.57 8.82
CA PHE A 513 26.56 17.36 10.24
C PHE A 513 27.89 17.37 11.00
N LEU A 514 28.90 16.63 10.51
CA LEU A 514 30.20 16.55 11.17
C LEU A 514 30.90 17.91 11.22
N TYR A 515 30.86 18.67 10.14
CA TYR A 515 31.41 20.01 10.11
C TYR A 515 30.75 20.90 11.19
N GLN A 516 29.43 20.99 11.17
CA GLN A 516 28.66 21.84 12.10
C GLN A 516 28.84 21.41 13.58
N TYR A 517 28.90 20.09 13.81
CA TYR A 517 29.11 19.54 15.15
C TYR A 517 30.52 19.87 15.68
N GLN A 518 31.54 19.73 14.82
CA GLN A 518 32.93 19.96 15.16
C GLN A 518 33.26 21.48 15.37
N GLU A 519 32.61 22.36 14.63
CA GLU A 519 32.72 23.81 14.86
C GLU A 519 32.32 24.20 16.30
N THR A 520 31.37 23.46 16.90
CA THR A 520 30.94 23.71 18.29
C THR A 520 31.77 22.93 19.32
N ASN A 521 32.17 21.70 19.04
CA ASN A 521 32.77 20.78 20.01
C ASN A 521 34.28 20.59 19.82
N GLY A 522 34.87 21.20 18.79
CA GLY A 522 36.26 20.97 18.41
C GLY A 522 36.47 19.66 17.65
N TYR A 523 37.65 19.55 17.07
CA TYR A 523 38.04 18.37 16.27
C TYR A 523 38.65 17.33 17.22
N SER A 524 38.13 16.10 17.19
CA SER A 524 38.75 14.96 17.85
C SER A 524 39.90 14.43 16.99
N PHE A 525 41.09 14.34 17.57
CA PHE A 525 42.26 13.70 16.96
C PHE A 525 42.22 12.19 17.11
#